data_b30b9aeb5e36f526780e9757abac18a6
#
_entry.id   b30b9aeb5e36f526780e9757abac18a6
#
_cell.length_a   1.000
_cell.length_b   1.000
_cell.length_c   1.000
_cell.angle_alpha   90.00
_cell.angle_beta   90.00
_cell.angle_gamma   90.00
#
_symmetry.space_group_name_H-M   'P 1'
#
loop_
_entity.id
_entity.type
_entity.pdbx_description
1 polymer ?
#
loop_
_entity_poly.entity_id
_entity_poly.type
_entity_poly.pdbx_seq_one_letter_code
_entity_poly.pdbx_strand_id
1 'polypeptide(L)'
;MENHPECGMGTTKMMFLDQRDVFYNTGDLFHAWSSGGGRGQGEKDVGQYDREDYVFGACAGAGIYRRDFFEQVGIFDEDFFIFAEDVDINMRGQLQGFKCIYLPEAKVYHIGTATVGLYSDRYIYLCKRNDIFVLIRNYSLRMYFRYLWTILKHQFNDIKYFTYRGQGIVLFKSKLDAFKMLLPMLFCRFRIQSSRTVPDNKIDPLIIKS
;
A
#
# COMPACT_ATOMS: atom_id res chain seq x y z
N MET A 1 -2.52 6.25 20.30
CA MET A 1 -1.81 7.31 19.55
C MET A 1 -1.28 8.44 20.43
N GLU A 2 -1.97 8.84 21.50
CA GLU A 2 -1.44 9.87 22.42
C GLU A 2 -0.09 9.50 23.01
N ASN A 3 0.11 8.23 23.34
CA ASN A 3 1.37 7.70 23.87
C ASN A 3 2.47 7.51 22.80
N HIS A 4 2.17 7.75 21.53
CA HIS A 4 3.08 7.58 20.37
C HIS A 4 3.08 8.85 19.52
N PRO A 5 3.71 9.95 19.97
CA PRO A 5 3.69 11.23 19.28
C PRO A 5 4.37 11.19 17.91
N GLU A 6 5.30 10.25 17.68
CA GLU A 6 5.98 10.01 16.40
C GLU A 6 5.10 9.32 15.34
N CYS A 7 3.93 8.78 15.75
CA CYS A 7 3.01 8.09 14.86
C CYS A 7 2.00 9.07 14.25
N GLY A 8 2.03 9.22 12.95
CA GLY A 8 0.98 9.91 12.19
C GLY A 8 -0.18 9.00 11.83
N MET A 9 0.05 7.69 11.85
CA MET A 9 -0.88 6.64 11.43
C MET A 9 -1.03 5.59 12.53
N GLY A 10 -2.22 4.98 12.60
CA GLY A 10 -2.48 3.81 13.43
C GLY A 10 -3.37 2.82 12.69
N THR A 11 -3.14 1.53 12.90
CA THR A 11 -3.92 0.46 12.30
C THR A 11 -4.42 -0.52 13.34
N THR A 12 -5.48 -1.24 13.04
CA THR A 12 -6.22 -2.11 13.95
C THR A 12 -5.93 -3.59 13.68
N LYS A 13 -6.32 -4.46 14.60
CA LYS A 13 -6.41 -5.90 14.37
C LYS A 13 -7.66 -6.18 13.51
N MET A 14 -7.49 -6.23 12.19
CA MET A 14 -8.58 -6.56 11.27
C MET A 14 -8.67 -8.07 11.07
N MET A 15 -9.86 -8.60 11.28
CA MET A 15 -10.20 -10.01 11.08
C MET A 15 -11.17 -10.14 9.89
N PHE A 16 -11.20 -11.29 9.23
CA PHE A 16 -12.28 -11.59 8.30
C PHE A 16 -13.63 -11.65 9.03
N LEU A 17 -14.68 -11.12 8.43
CA LEU A 17 -16.02 -11.15 9.02
C LEU A 17 -16.60 -12.57 9.10
N ASP A 18 -16.36 -13.36 8.06
CA ASP A 18 -16.83 -14.75 7.89
C ASP A 18 -15.92 -15.79 8.56
N GLN A 19 -14.65 -15.43 8.83
CA GLN A 19 -13.65 -16.25 9.51
C GLN A 19 -13.01 -15.44 10.64
N ARG A 20 -13.73 -15.30 11.77
CA ARG A 20 -13.41 -14.37 12.87
C ARG A 20 -12.15 -14.71 13.65
N ASP A 21 -11.56 -15.88 13.41
CA ASP A 21 -10.27 -16.34 13.95
C ASP A 21 -9.12 -16.22 12.93
N VAL A 22 -9.37 -15.59 11.75
CA VAL A 22 -8.38 -15.41 10.68
C VAL A 22 -8.15 -13.92 10.47
N PHE A 23 -6.89 -13.50 10.42
CA PHE A 23 -6.53 -12.11 10.17
C PHE A 23 -6.82 -11.70 8.72
N TYR A 24 -7.43 -10.53 8.59
CA TYR A 24 -7.49 -9.81 7.32
C TYR A 24 -6.25 -8.92 7.15
N ASN A 25 -5.89 -8.15 8.19
CA ASN A 25 -4.75 -7.23 8.15
C ASN A 25 -4.35 -6.80 9.59
N THR A 26 -3.08 -6.90 9.92
CA THR A 26 -2.50 -6.38 11.19
C THR A 26 -1.45 -5.29 10.94
N GLY A 27 -1.56 -4.59 9.83
CA GLY A 27 -0.67 -3.55 9.33
C GLY A 27 -0.30 -3.80 7.88
N ASP A 28 -0.29 -2.74 7.09
CA ASP A 28 0.09 -2.87 5.69
C ASP A 28 1.58 -3.19 5.53
N LEU A 29 1.86 -3.99 4.54
CA LEU A 29 3.19 -4.29 4.02
C LEU A 29 3.40 -3.50 2.72
N PHE A 30 4.65 -3.21 2.38
CA PHE A 30 5.00 -2.58 1.12
C PHE A 30 6.04 -3.41 0.38
N HIS A 31 5.67 -3.88 -0.81
CA HIS A 31 6.55 -4.68 -1.66
C HIS A 31 7.36 -3.81 -2.63
N ALA A 32 8.58 -4.25 -2.95
CA ALA A 32 9.50 -3.51 -3.81
C ALA A 32 8.98 -3.27 -5.24
N TRP A 33 7.92 -3.91 -5.65
CA TRP A 33 7.22 -3.67 -6.93
C TRP A 33 6.01 -2.74 -6.79
N SER A 34 5.91 -2.00 -5.66
CA SER A 34 4.91 -0.98 -5.34
C SER A 34 3.50 -1.47 -5.03
N SER A 35 3.31 -2.72 -4.68
CA SER A 35 2.02 -3.18 -4.18
C SER A 35 1.99 -3.27 -2.66
N GLY A 36 0.80 -3.12 -2.10
CA GLY A 36 0.53 -3.40 -0.70
C GLY A 36 0.24 -4.87 -0.43
N GLY A 37 0.18 -5.21 0.84
CA GLY A 37 -0.26 -6.50 1.36
C GLY A 37 -0.60 -6.37 2.84
N GLY A 38 -1.42 -7.27 3.37
CA GLY A 38 -1.75 -7.29 4.80
C GLY A 38 -0.78 -8.19 5.57
N ARG A 39 -0.15 -7.66 6.63
CA ARG A 39 0.61 -8.49 7.57
C ARG A 39 -0.34 -9.50 8.23
N GLY A 40 0.05 -10.78 8.23
CA GLY A 40 -0.75 -11.86 8.80
C GLY A 40 -1.99 -12.26 8.00
N GLN A 41 -2.19 -11.72 6.80
CA GLN A 41 -3.38 -12.01 6.01
C GLN A 41 -3.55 -13.51 5.73
N GLY A 42 -4.70 -14.07 6.13
CA GLY A 42 -5.02 -15.49 5.98
C GLY A 42 -4.45 -16.39 7.09
N GLU A 43 -3.68 -15.84 8.04
CA GLU A 43 -3.21 -16.59 9.20
C GLU A 43 -4.31 -16.69 10.27
N LYS A 44 -4.33 -17.83 11.01
CA LYS A 44 -5.17 -17.93 12.22
C LYS A 44 -4.59 -17.12 13.36
N ASP A 45 -5.47 -16.50 14.14
CA ASP A 45 -5.12 -15.81 15.37
C ASP A 45 -4.81 -16.84 16.48
N VAL A 46 -3.53 -16.97 16.79
CA VAL A 46 -3.03 -17.77 17.91
C VAL A 46 -2.26 -16.88 18.91
N GLY A 47 -2.51 -15.57 18.87
CA GLY A 47 -1.88 -14.59 19.75
C GLY A 47 -0.56 -14.01 19.22
N GLN A 48 -0.14 -14.36 18.00
CA GLN A 48 1.14 -13.92 17.41
C GLN A 48 1.24 -12.41 17.18
N TYR A 49 0.09 -11.72 17.12
CA TYR A 49 0.01 -10.26 16.96
C TYR A 49 -0.76 -9.59 18.13
N ASP A 50 -0.61 -10.06 19.35
CA ASP A 50 -1.29 -9.50 20.54
C ASP A 50 -0.51 -8.38 21.23
N ARG A 51 0.54 -7.86 20.59
CA ARG A 51 1.35 -6.76 21.09
C ARG A 51 1.37 -5.60 20.09
N GLU A 52 1.43 -4.38 20.65
CA GLU A 52 1.70 -3.19 19.84
C GLU A 52 3.02 -3.35 19.08
N ASP A 53 3.06 -2.88 17.84
CA ASP A 53 4.22 -2.97 16.98
C ASP A 53 4.22 -1.84 15.96
N TYR A 54 5.39 -1.44 15.48
CA TYR A 54 5.49 -0.53 14.34
C TYR A 54 5.39 -1.31 13.04
N VAL A 55 4.51 -0.82 12.17
CA VAL A 55 4.26 -1.41 10.85
C VAL A 55 4.51 -0.39 9.75
N PHE A 56 4.56 -0.84 8.49
CA PHE A 56 4.77 0.05 7.36
C PHE A 56 3.66 1.09 7.25
N GLY A 57 2.40 0.68 7.35
CA GLY A 57 1.27 1.57 7.14
C GLY A 57 -0.05 1.04 7.69
N ALA A 58 -1.05 1.89 7.64
CA ALA A 58 -2.40 1.58 8.06
C ALA A 58 -3.25 1.15 6.85
N CYS A 59 -3.97 0.03 6.99
CA CYS A 59 -5.04 -0.29 6.05
C CYS A 59 -6.18 0.71 6.22
N ALA A 60 -6.51 1.47 5.18
CA ALA A 60 -7.51 2.54 5.24
C ALA A 60 -8.92 2.03 5.54
N GLY A 61 -9.18 0.73 5.40
CA GLY A 61 -10.45 0.11 5.82
C GLY A 61 -10.74 0.25 7.32
N ALA A 62 -9.71 0.42 8.17
CA ALA A 62 -9.83 0.70 9.60
C ALA A 62 -8.57 1.40 10.15
N GLY A 63 -8.09 2.40 9.44
CA GLY A 63 -6.95 3.23 9.83
C GLY A 63 -7.35 4.46 10.63
N ILE A 64 -6.46 4.92 11.50
CA ILE A 64 -6.54 6.19 12.22
C ILE A 64 -5.39 7.07 11.76
N TYR A 65 -5.68 8.32 11.46
CA TYR A 65 -4.68 9.29 11.02
C TYR A 65 -4.77 10.55 11.87
N ARG A 66 -3.62 11.11 12.23
CA ARG A 66 -3.57 12.42 12.90
C ARG A 66 -3.92 13.53 11.90
N ARG A 67 -4.46 14.62 12.41
CA ARG A 67 -4.73 15.80 11.60
C ARG A 67 -3.44 16.42 11.02
N ASP A 68 -2.42 16.57 11.85
CA ASP A 68 -1.12 17.07 11.45
C ASP A 68 -0.40 16.20 10.42
N PHE A 69 -0.66 14.89 10.42
CA PHE A 69 -0.22 13.99 9.35
C PHE A 69 -0.82 14.43 8.00
N PHE A 70 -2.11 14.65 7.92
CA PHE A 70 -2.75 15.11 6.67
C PHE A 70 -2.29 16.53 6.26
N GLU A 71 -2.02 17.40 7.22
CA GLU A 71 -1.52 18.76 6.95
C GLU A 71 -0.13 18.73 6.30
N GLN A 72 0.72 17.76 6.64
CA GLN A 72 2.08 17.62 6.12
C GLN A 72 2.17 16.70 4.90
N VAL A 73 1.48 15.57 4.91
CA VAL A 73 1.54 14.52 3.87
C VAL A 73 0.54 14.77 2.75
N GLY A 74 -0.54 15.47 3.04
CA GLY A 74 -1.72 15.61 2.18
C GLY A 74 -2.73 14.48 2.40
N ILE A 75 -3.88 14.58 1.77
CA ILE A 75 -4.99 13.62 1.87
C ILE A 75 -4.84 12.47 0.88
N PHE A 76 -5.79 11.52 0.92
CA PHE A 76 -5.93 10.50 -0.11
C PHE A 76 -6.15 11.14 -1.48
N ASP A 77 -5.49 10.57 -2.51
CA ASP A 77 -5.55 11.13 -3.85
C ASP A 77 -6.67 10.45 -4.66
N GLU A 78 -7.60 11.26 -5.19
CA GLU A 78 -8.79 10.80 -5.89
C GLU A 78 -8.49 10.07 -7.20
N ASP A 79 -7.32 10.27 -7.81
CA ASP A 79 -6.90 9.56 -9.03
C ASP A 79 -6.84 8.03 -8.83
N PHE A 80 -6.61 7.57 -7.60
CA PHE A 80 -6.65 6.13 -7.27
C PHE A 80 -8.06 5.56 -7.36
N PHE A 81 -9.09 6.31 -7.00
CA PHE A 81 -10.47 5.92 -6.87
C PHE A 81 -10.70 4.87 -5.77
N ILE A 82 -10.07 3.70 -5.84
CA ILE A 82 -10.07 2.62 -4.86
C ILE A 82 -8.86 1.70 -5.12
N PHE A 83 -8.33 1.08 -4.07
CA PHE A 83 -7.11 0.26 -4.01
C PHE A 83 -5.82 1.06 -4.17
N ALA A 84 -4.86 0.76 -3.31
CA ALA A 84 -3.53 1.36 -3.21
C ALA A 84 -3.49 2.88 -2.90
N GLU A 85 -4.63 3.54 -2.63
CA GLU A 85 -4.67 4.89 -2.08
C GLU A 85 -4.05 4.95 -0.68
N ASP A 86 -4.25 3.90 0.11
CA ASP A 86 -3.62 3.71 1.42
C ASP A 86 -2.13 3.40 1.29
N VAL A 87 -1.75 2.57 0.35
CA VAL A 87 -0.34 2.28 0.05
C VAL A 87 0.42 3.56 -0.33
N ASP A 88 -0.19 4.44 -1.14
CA ASP A 88 0.38 5.73 -1.54
C ASP A 88 0.56 6.66 -0.34
N ILE A 89 -0.50 6.85 0.48
CA ILE A 89 -0.43 7.78 1.62
C ILE A 89 0.49 7.25 2.71
N ASN A 90 0.52 5.94 2.94
CA ASN A 90 1.43 5.29 3.86
C ASN A 90 2.89 5.53 3.45
N MET A 91 3.21 5.37 2.15
CA MET A 91 4.56 5.62 1.65
C MET A 91 4.93 7.10 1.76
N ARG A 92 4.02 8.03 1.43
CA ARG A 92 4.24 9.47 1.65
C ARG A 92 4.50 9.80 3.11
N GLY A 93 3.75 9.17 4.03
CA GLY A 93 3.95 9.30 5.48
C GLY A 93 5.34 8.83 5.91
N GLN A 94 5.78 7.65 5.44
CA GLN A 94 7.12 7.12 5.70
C GLN A 94 8.22 8.06 5.16
N LEU A 95 8.02 8.62 3.97
CA LEU A 95 8.96 9.59 3.38
C LEU A 95 9.05 10.92 4.16
N GLN A 96 8.02 11.27 4.93
CA GLN A 96 8.00 12.40 5.87
C GLN A 96 8.48 12.03 7.28
N GLY A 97 8.76 10.75 7.55
CA GLY A 97 9.28 10.29 8.84
C GLY A 97 8.22 9.90 9.86
N PHE A 98 6.94 9.91 9.48
CA PHE A 98 5.88 9.40 10.34
C PHE A 98 5.94 7.89 10.45
N LYS A 99 5.64 7.37 11.64
CA LYS A 99 5.48 5.95 11.88
C LYS A 99 4.00 5.56 11.89
N CYS A 100 3.75 4.26 11.72
CA CYS A 100 2.44 3.66 11.91
C CYS A 100 2.49 2.70 13.10
N ILE A 101 1.56 2.85 14.05
CA ILE A 101 1.41 1.93 15.19
C ILE A 101 0.27 0.95 14.94
N TYR A 102 0.54 -0.33 15.16
CA TYR A 102 -0.48 -1.37 15.21
C TYR A 102 -1.04 -1.49 16.62
N LEU A 103 -2.37 -1.48 16.75
CA LEU A 103 -3.12 -1.49 18.02
C LEU A 103 -3.94 -2.79 18.10
N PRO A 104 -3.43 -3.84 18.77
CA PRO A 104 -4.09 -5.15 18.84
C PRO A 104 -5.43 -5.12 19.57
N GLU A 105 -5.59 -4.20 20.53
CA GLU A 105 -6.83 -4.02 21.29
C GLU A 105 -8.00 -3.50 20.43
N ALA A 106 -7.70 -2.79 19.36
CA ALA A 106 -8.70 -2.28 18.43
C ALA A 106 -9.04 -3.36 17.37
N LYS A 107 -9.96 -4.25 17.70
CA LYS A 107 -10.40 -5.34 16.80
C LYS A 107 -11.54 -4.92 15.89
N VAL A 108 -11.40 -5.15 14.60
CA VAL A 108 -12.39 -4.83 13.55
C VAL A 108 -12.63 -6.06 12.66
N TYR A 109 -13.86 -6.24 12.19
CA TYR A 109 -14.22 -7.28 11.24
C TYR A 109 -14.50 -6.69 9.87
N HIS A 110 -13.89 -7.27 8.82
CA HIS A 110 -13.92 -6.75 7.47
C HIS A 110 -14.38 -7.81 6.46
N ILE A 111 -15.24 -7.41 5.53
CA ILE A 111 -15.78 -8.32 4.49
C ILE A 111 -14.76 -8.52 3.34
N GLY A 112 -13.76 -7.65 3.22
CA GLY A 112 -12.84 -7.64 2.10
C GLY A 112 -13.38 -6.93 0.87
N THR A 113 -13.09 -7.45 -0.32
CA THR A 113 -13.42 -6.83 -1.62
C THR A 113 -14.86 -7.03 -2.08
N ALA A 114 -15.84 -7.00 -1.15
CA ALA A 114 -17.25 -7.30 -1.44
C ALA A 114 -17.85 -6.44 -2.55
N THR A 115 -17.47 -5.16 -2.63
CA THR A 115 -18.05 -4.21 -3.59
C THR A 115 -17.58 -4.44 -5.03
N VAL A 116 -16.32 -4.86 -5.23
CA VAL A 116 -15.70 -4.97 -6.57
C VAL A 116 -15.57 -6.41 -7.01
N GLY A 117 -15.50 -7.35 -6.07
CA GLY A 117 -15.24 -8.77 -6.30
C GLY A 117 -13.73 -9.04 -6.53
N LEU A 118 -13.19 -9.94 -5.72
CA LEU A 118 -11.79 -10.35 -5.81
C LEU A 118 -11.49 -10.95 -7.20
N TYR A 119 -10.40 -10.54 -7.82
CA TYR A 119 -9.97 -10.96 -9.17
C TYR A 119 -10.95 -10.67 -10.31
N SER A 120 -11.98 -9.82 -10.11
CA SER A 120 -12.76 -9.30 -11.23
C SER A 120 -11.88 -8.46 -12.16
N ASP A 121 -12.30 -8.26 -13.40
CA ASP A 121 -11.59 -7.42 -14.36
C ASP A 121 -11.41 -5.99 -13.84
N ARG A 122 -12.44 -5.46 -13.15
CA ARG A 122 -12.37 -4.14 -12.54
C ARG A 122 -11.35 -4.08 -11.39
N TYR A 123 -11.30 -5.11 -10.55
CA TYR A 123 -10.32 -5.24 -9.49
C TYR A 123 -8.89 -5.23 -10.06
N ILE A 124 -8.62 -6.10 -11.05
CA ILE A 124 -7.29 -6.23 -11.66
C ILE A 124 -6.88 -4.92 -12.34
N TYR A 125 -7.80 -4.32 -13.11
CA TYR A 125 -7.55 -3.05 -13.78
C TYR A 125 -7.13 -1.96 -12.79
N LEU A 126 -7.88 -1.77 -11.71
CA LEU A 126 -7.60 -0.72 -10.72
C LEU A 126 -6.31 -1.01 -9.95
N CYS A 127 -6.12 -2.20 -9.42
CA CYS A 127 -4.91 -2.55 -8.68
C CYS A 127 -3.65 -2.38 -9.56
N LYS A 128 -3.66 -2.92 -10.79
CA LYS A 128 -2.48 -2.89 -11.66
C LYS A 128 -2.18 -1.51 -12.25
N ARG A 129 -3.19 -0.67 -12.42
CA ARG A 129 -3.01 0.75 -12.74
C ARG A 129 -2.40 1.50 -11.57
N ASN A 130 -2.95 1.31 -10.39
CA ASN A 130 -2.61 2.04 -9.18
C ASN A 130 -1.23 1.63 -8.62
N ASP A 131 -0.81 0.36 -8.76
CA ASP A 131 0.56 -0.08 -8.47
C ASP A 131 1.59 0.77 -9.24
N ILE A 132 1.30 1.11 -10.52
CA ILE A 132 2.17 1.99 -11.32
C ILE A 132 2.14 3.42 -10.81
N PHE A 133 0.98 3.93 -10.35
CA PHE A 133 0.88 5.27 -9.76
C PHE A 133 1.75 5.37 -8.51
N VAL A 134 1.64 4.41 -7.59
CA VAL A 134 2.46 4.35 -6.38
C VAL A 134 3.95 4.34 -6.73
N LEU A 135 4.34 3.51 -7.70
CA LEU A 135 5.72 3.40 -8.17
C LEU A 135 6.24 4.76 -8.67
N ILE A 136 5.53 5.37 -9.64
CA ILE A 136 5.97 6.62 -10.28
C ILE A 136 6.05 7.75 -9.28
N ARG A 137 5.08 7.88 -8.38
CA ARG A 137 4.97 9.01 -7.45
C ARG A 137 5.99 8.95 -6.32
N ASN A 138 6.20 7.77 -5.76
CA ASN A 138 6.87 7.64 -4.46
C ASN A 138 8.34 7.22 -4.53
N TYR A 139 8.77 6.53 -5.60
CA TYR A 139 10.14 6.04 -5.66
C TYR A 139 11.14 7.14 -6.02
N SER A 140 12.23 7.25 -5.28
CA SER A 140 13.41 8.00 -5.70
C SER A 140 14.08 7.32 -6.91
N LEU A 141 14.92 8.03 -7.66
CA LEU A 141 15.70 7.41 -8.75
C LEU A 141 16.57 6.26 -8.24
N ARG A 142 17.14 6.42 -7.03
CA ARG A 142 17.94 5.37 -6.39
C ARG A 142 17.11 4.13 -6.10
N MET A 143 15.88 4.26 -5.60
CA MET A 143 14.97 3.13 -5.38
C MET A 143 14.60 2.44 -6.68
N TYR A 144 14.37 3.17 -7.77
CA TYR A 144 14.13 2.58 -9.09
C TYR A 144 15.29 1.69 -9.52
N PHE A 145 16.53 2.18 -9.48
CA PHE A 145 17.69 1.39 -9.85
C PHE A 145 17.91 0.19 -8.92
N ARG A 146 17.68 0.39 -7.61
CA ARG A 146 17.84 -0.66 -6.61
C ARG A 146 16.88 -1.82 -6.80
N TYR A 147 15.61 -1.51 -7.11
CA TYR A 147 14.54 -2.51 -7.22
C TYR A 147 14.19 -2.86 -8.67
N LEU A 148 14.94 -2.37 -9.66
CA LEU A 148 14.63 -2.53 -11.07
C LEU A 148 14.36 -3.99 -11.45
N TRP A 149 15.21 -4.91 -11.07
CA TRP A 149 15.05 -6.33 -11.40
C TRP A 149 13.83 -6.96 -10.72
N THR A 150 13.55 -6.59 -9.48
CA THR A 150 12.35 -7.04 -8.75
C THR A 150 11.09 -6.53 -9.44
N ILE A 151 11.08 -5.25 -9.82
CA ILE A 151 9.96 -4.64 -10.55
C ILE A 151 9.75 -5.33 -11.89
N LEU A 152 10.80 -5.49 -12.70
CA LEU A 152 10.70 -6.13 -14.02
C LEU A 152 10.24 -7.59 -13.91
N LYS A 153 10.78 -8.35 -12.97
CA LYS A 153 10.37 -9.74 -12.69
C LYS A 153 8.89 -9.81 -12.34
N HIS A 154 8.41 -8.92 -11.46
CA HIS A 154 7.01 -8.88 -11.08
C HIS A 154 6.11 -8.52 -12.27
N GLN A 155 6.47 -7.49 -13.06
CA GLN A 155 5.73 -7.12 -14.26
C GLN A 155 5.64 -8.26 -15.29
N PHE A 156 6.74 -9.00 -15.46
CA PHE A 156 6.76 -10.17 -16.34
C PHE A 156 5.85 -11.30 -15.83
N ASN A 157 5.90 -11.58 -14.53
CA ASN A 157 5.03 -12.57 -13.90
C ASN A 157 3.54 -12.18 -14.02
N ASP A 158 3.21 -10.90 -13.84
CA ASP A 158 1.86 -10.39 -14.06
C ASP A 158 1.38 -10.64 -15.49
N ILE A 159 2.22 -10.35 -16.49
CA ILE A 159 1.88 -10.60 -17.90
C ILE A 159 1.58 -12.08 -18.11
N LYS A 160 2.44 -12.97 -17.65
CA LYS A 160 2.23 -14.43 -17.76
C LYS A 160 0.94 -14.88 -17.07
N TYR A 161 0.76 -14.48 -15.81
CA TYR A 161 -0.36 -14.89 -14.97
C TYR A 161 -1.70 -14.42 -15.53
N PHE A 162 -1.83 -13.12 -15.84
CA PHE A 162 -3.10 -12.57 -16.32
C PHE A 162 -3.39 -12.95 -17.78
N THR A 163 -2.38 -13.20 -18.62
CA THR A 163 -2.58 -13.75 -19.95
C THR A 163 -3.12 -15.18 -19.86
N TYR A 164 -2.53 -16.01 -19.00
CA TYR A 164 -3.02 -17.38 -18.76
C TYR A 164 -4.47 -17.40 -18.26
N ARG A 165 -4.86 -16.43 -17.44
CA ARG A 165 -6.24 -16.29 -16.94
C ARG A 165 -7.22 -15.66 -17.94
N GLY A 166 -6.79 -15.34 -19.16
CA GLY A 166 -7.63 -14.65 -20.15
C GLY A 166 -7.84 -13.16 -19.88
N GLN A 167 -7.10 -12.57 -18.90
CA GLN A 167 -7.24 -11.19 -18.46
C GLN A 167 -6.09 -10.28 -18.95
N GLY A 168 -5.31 -10.74 -19.94
CA GLY A 168 -4.18 -9.99 -20.51
C GLY A 168 -4.57 -8.63 -21.11
N ILE A 169 -5.76 -8.54 -21.73
CA ILE A 169 -6.28 -7.27 -22.27
C ILE A 169 -6.58 -6.28 -21.16
N VAL A 170 -7.12 -6.75 -20.03
CA VAL A 170 -7.41 -5.91 -18.85
C VAL A 170 -6.12 -5.34 -18.27
N LEU A 171 -5.10 -6.20 -18.11
CA LEU A 171 -3.77 -5.78 -17.69
C LEU A 171 -3.16 -4.75 -18.65
N PHE A 172 -3.24 -4.98 -19.95
CA PHE A 172 -2.72 -4.04 -20.96
C PHE A 172 -3.40 -2.67 -20.87
N LYS A 173 -4.75 -2.65 -20.77
CA LYS A 173 -5.52 -1.41 -20.59
C LYS A 173 -5.11 -0.67 -19.32
N SER A 174 -4.93 -1.39 -18.18
CA SER A 174 -4.50 -0.77 -16.93
C SER A 174 -3.17 -0.05 -17.06
N LYS A 175 -2.19 -0.67 -17.75
CA LYS A 175 -0.87 -0.08 -18.00
C LYS A 175 -0.90 1.10 -18.97
N LEU A 176 -1.72 0.99 -20.02
CA LEU A 176 -1.91 2.08 -20.98
C LEU A 176 -2.52 3.32 -20.32
N ASP A 177 -3.54 3.14 -19.47
CA ASP A 177 -4.17 4.24 -18.77
C ASP A 177 -3.27 4.82 -17.66
N ALA A 178 -2.45 3.99 -17.01
CA ALA A 178 -1.40 4.50 -16.14
C ALA A 178 -0.39 5.38 -16.92
N PHE A 179 -0.02 4.98 -18.12
CA PHE A 179 0.89 5.77 -18.96
C PHE A 179 0.27 7.12 -19.41
N LYS A 180 -1.03 7.16 -19.70
CA LYS A 180 -1.73 8.43 -20.01
C LYS A 180 -1.67 9.43 -18.86
N MET A 181 -1.59 8.94 -17.60
CA MET A 181 -1.47 9.75 -16.40
C MET A 181 -0.02 10.05 -16.01
N LEU A 182 0.97 9.74 -16.85
CA LEU A 182 2.38 9.88 -16.54
C LEU A 182 2.77 11.31 -16.11
N LEU A 183 2.34 12.33 -16.88
CA LEU A 183 2.69 13.73 -16.57
C LEU A 183 2.13 14.21 -15.23
N PRO A 184 0.82 14.03 -14.92
CA PRO A 184 0.31 14.30 -13.58
C PRO A 184 1.07 13.55 -12.48
N MET A 185 1.39 12.26 -12.69
CA MET A 185 2.14 11.47 -11.70
C MET A 185 3.56 11.98 -11.49
N LEU A 186 4.26 12.44 -12.53
CA LEU A 186 5.57 13.04 -12.41
C LEU A 186 5.53 14.38 -11.68
N PHE A 187 4.47 15.16 -11.84
CA PHE A 187 4.28 16.39 -11.08
C PHE A 187 4.06 16.08 -9.57
N CYS A 188 3.19 15.10 -9.26
CA CYS A 188 3.02 14.62 -7.90
C CYS A 188 4.34 14.10 -7.30
N ARG A 189 5.11 13.31 -8.08
CA ARG A 189 6.44 12.85 -7.70
C ARG A 189 7.37 14.00 -7.31
N PHE A 190 7.44 15.06 -8.14
CA PHE A 190 8.29 16.21 -7.85
C PHE A 190 7.94 16.81 -6.49
N ARG A 191 6.64 17.01 -6.20
CA ARG A 191 6.18 17.52 -4.89
C ARG A 191 6.57 16.59 -3.74
N ILE A 192 6.31 15.28 -3.86
CA ILE A 192 6.61 14.27 -2.84
C ILE A 192 8.12 14.20 -2.57
N GLN A 193 8.94 14.13 -3.63
CA GLN A 193 10.39 14.00 -3.46
C GLN A 193 11.05 15.30 -2.98
N SER A 194 10.47 16.46 -3.29
CA SER A 194 10.97 17.76 -2.80
C SER A 194 10.65 18.01 -1.33
N SER A 195 9.54 17.47 -0.85
CA SER A 195 9.10 17.66 0.55
C SER A 195 9.59 16.56 1.50
N ARG A 196 10.12 15.44 0.99
CA ARG A 196 10.55 14.33 1.83
C ARG A 196 11.65 14.73 2.80
N THR A 197 11.57 14.20 4.03
CA THR A 197 12.56 14.46 5.10
C THR A 197 13.44 13.25 5.38
N VAL A 198 13.02 12.04 4.94
CA VAL A 198 13.67 10.77 5.26
C VAL A 198 14.45 10.25 4.05
N PRO A 199 15.74 9.91 4.19
CA PRO A 199 16.53 9.32 3.10
C PRO A 199 16.17 7.86 2.82
N ASP A 200 16.47 7.38 1.60
CA ASP A 200 16.12 6.03 1.13
C ASP A 200 16.60 4.90 2.03
N ASN A 201 17.77 5.03 2.66
CA ASN A 201 18.32 4.00 3.55
C ASN A 201 17.50 3.78 4.82
N LYS A 202 16.60 4.70 5.17
CA LYS A 202 15.64 4.53 6.27
C LYS A 202 14.34 3.88 5.80
N ILE A 203 14.01 4.02 4.53
CA ILE A 203 12.82 3.40 3.90
C ILE A 203 13.12 1.96 3.48
N ASP A 204 14.31 1.69 2.94
CA ASP A 204 14.74 0.36 2.46
C ASP A 204 14.47 -0.82 3.43
N PRO A 205 14.67 -0.69 4.76
CA PRO A 205 14.37 -1.78 5.71
C PRO A 205 12.89 -2.10 5.85
N LEU A 206 12.01 -1.16 5.48
CA LEU A 206 10.56 -1.31 5.56
C LEU A 206 9.97 -1.98 4.31
N ILE A 207 10.77 -2.15 3.25
CA ILE A 207 10.34 -2.69 1.96
C ILE A 207 10.63 -4.18 1.87
N ILE A 208 9.59 -4.95 1.56
CA ILE A 208 9.70 -6.39 1.29
C ILE A 208 10.24 -6.58 -0.12
N LYS A 209 11.33 -7.34 -0.25
CA LYS A 209 12.13 -7.47 -1.49
C LYS A 209 11.87 -8.77 -2.26
N SER A 210 11.21 -9.72 -1.63
CA SER A 210 10.94 -11.08 -2.19
C SER A 210 9.48 -11.23 -2.59
#